data_b238f6d83bba795189b67dd973408bd5
#
_entry.id   b238f6d83bba795189b67dd973408bd5
#
_cell.length_a   1.000
_cell.length_b   1.000
_cell.length_c   1.000
_cell.angle_alpha   90.00
_cell.angle_beta   90.00
_cell.angle_gamma   90.00
#
_symmetry.space_group_name_H-M   'P 1'
#
loop_
_entity.id
_entity.type
_entity.pdbx_description
1 polymer ?
#
loop_
_entity_poly.entity_id
_entity_poly.type
_entity_poly.pdbx_seq_one_letter_code
_entity_poly.pdbx_strand_id
1 'polypeptide(L)'
;MTLSLFADRPAFRPLTAGRLTLRPFEPADAEQLHRLINDWAIVRMLSRLPFPYPRTLADEWISSSTRQVDAGTGYPLAITRVEDGTETLIGCTEIGIEGGIGELGYWVGRRYWGQGVATEAAGRLARWALANLDLDGLAATVATDNPASAAVLERIGFKRAGIETKAFLARGGEHSVIRFTAGRAELEPASPSPAHTPAPMPPSDTAPRPATPLVLVAACALIDTDGRVLLARRPEGRSMAGLWEFPGGKLDPGETPEAALIRELREELGIDVATSCLAAFAFASHAYEKFHLLMPLYVCRRWSGRPVGREGQALAWVASNRLAAYRMPPADLPLISLLRDLL
;
A
#
# COMPACT_ATOMS: atom_id res chain seq x y z
N MET A 1 0.81 -40.68 -35.51
CA MET A 1 1.34 -41.09 -34.20
C MET A 1 1.99 -39.86 -33.57
N THR A 2 1.20 -39.01 -32.96
CA THR A 2 1.67 -37.78 -32.32
C THR A 2 1.88 -38.10 -30.83
N LEU A 3 3.15 -38.34 -30.46
CA LEU A 3 3.53 -38.56 -29.07
C LEU A 3 3.23 -37.30 -28.25
N SER A 4 2.37 -37.45 -27.27
CA SER A 4 2.04 -36.45 -26.25
C SER A 4 3.31 -36.13 -25.43
N LEU A 5 3.93 -34.98 -25.68
CA LEU A 5 5.07 -34.45 -24.93
C LEU A 5 4.66 -33.78 -23.58
N PHE A 6 3.46 -34.09 -23.05
CA PHE A 6 2.91 -33.49 -21.86
C PHE A 6 2.77 -34.44 -20.66
N ALA A 7 3.49 -35.54 -20.64
CA ALA A 7 3.51 -36.47 -19.52
C ALA A 7 4.72 -36.14 -18.62
N ASP A 8 4.42 -35.85 -17.32
CA ASP A 8 5.32 -35.69 -16.19
C ASP A 8 5.89 -34.29 -15.91
N ARG A 9 5.04 -33.26 -15.89
CA ARG A 9 5.41 -32.06 -15.13
C ARG A 9 5.03 -32.29 -13.67
N PRO A 10 5.97 -32.19 -12.70
CA PRO A 10 5.61 -32.36 -11.30
C PRO A 10 4.60 -31.28 -10.88
N ALA A 11 3.58 -31.67 -10.12
CA ALA A 11 2.57 -30.75 -9.60
C ALA A 11 3.26 -29.58 -8.87
N PHE A 12 2.72 -28.40 -9.04
CA PHE A 12 3.23 -27.21 -8.36
C PHE A 12 3.17 -27.40 -6.84
N ARG A 13 4.29 -27.22 -6.17
CA ARG A 13 4.38 -27.28 -4.71
C ARG A 13 4.26 -25.89 -4.11
N PRO A 14 3.46 -25.71 -3.03
CA PRO A 14 3.36 -24.44 -2.34
C PRO A 14 4.73 -23.85 -1.96
N LEU A 15 4.88 -22.55 -2.11
CA LEU A 15 6.11 -21.85 -1.79
C LEU A 15 5.98 -21.15 -0.43
N THR A 16 6.96 -21.34 0.43
CA THR A 16 7.07 -20.55 1.67
C THR A 16 7.75 -19.21 1.37
N ALA A 17 7.15 -18.12 1.86
CA ALA A 17 7.68 -16.76 1.78
C ALA A 17 7.57 -16.12 3.19
N GLY A 18 8.62 -16.27 4.00
CA GLY A 18 8.59 -15.86 5.40
C GLY A 18 7.43 -16.49 6.18
N ARG A 19 6.49 -15.66 6.62
CA ARG A 19 5.25 -16.08 7.30
C ARG A 19 4.08 -16.38 6.36
N LEU A 20 4.31 -16.33 5.06
CA LEU A 20 3.30 -16.51 4.03
C LEU A 20 3.47 -17.87 3.34
N THR A 21 2.36 -18.41 2.85
CA THR A 21 2.35 -19.53 1.92
C THR A 21 1.75 -19.06 0.59
N LEU A 22 2.40 -19.43 -0.51
CA LEU A 22 1.89 -19.19 -1.87
C LEU A 22 1.47 -20.55 -2.43
N ARG A 23 0.18 -20.75 -2.64
CA ARG A 23 -0.39 -22.02 -3.14
C ARG A 23 -1.36 -21.77 -4.28
N PRO A 24 -1.66 -22.79 -5.09
CA PRO A 24 -2.79 -22.71 -6.01
C PRO A 24 -4.08 -22.35 -5.27
N PHE A 25 -4.98 -21.67 -5.96
CA PHE A 25 -6.30 -21.38 -5.41
C PHE A 25 -7.14 -22.65 -5.28
N GLU A 26 -7.99 -22.68 -4.27
CA GLU A 26 -8.98 -23.72 -4.03
C GLU A 26 -10.39 -23.16 -4.18
N PRO A 27 -11.40 -23.96 -4.54
CA PRO A 27 -12.79 -23.50 -4.63
C PRO A 27 -13.28 -22.82 -3.35
N ALA A 28 -12.81 -23.24 -2.18
CA ALA A 28 -13.13 -22.64 -0.90
C ALA A 28 -12.65 -21.19 -0.74
N ASP A 29 -11.65 -20.77 -1.51
CA ASP A 29 -11.12 -19.39 -1.47
C ASP A 29 -12.07 -18.36 -2.10
N ALA A 30 -13.05 -18.78 -2.89
CA ALA A 30 -13.84 -17.90 -3.74
C ALA A 30 -14.61 -16.83 -2.97
N GLU A 31 -15.16 -17.16 -1.81
CA GLU A 31 -15.87 -16.16 -0.99
C GLU A 31 -14.91 -15.13 -0.40
N GLN A 32 -13.79 -15.59 0.14
CA GLN A 32 -12.80 -14.70 0.73
C GLN A 32 -12.10 -13.85 -0.34
N LEU A 33 -11.79 -14.43 -1.50
CA LEU A 33 -11.26 -13.71 -2.65
C LEU A 33 -12.20 -12.57 -3.05
N HIS A 34 -13.49 -12.88 -3.25
CA HIS A 34 -14.48 -11.88 -3.62
C HIS A 34 -14.59 -10.75 -2.60
N ARG A 35 -14.60 -11.07 -1.28
CA ARG A 35 -14.64 -10.06 -0.22
C ARG A 35 -13.42 -9.14 -0.23
N LEU A 36 -12.23 -9.69 -0.46
CA LEU A 36 -10.98 -8.93 -0.43
C LEU A 36 -10.82 -8.05 -1.67
N ILE A 37 -11.11 -8.62 -2.86
CA ILE A 37 -10.87 -7.91 -4.13
C ILE A 37 -11.95 -6.86 -4.42
N ASN A 38 -13.16 -7.01 -3.89
CA ASN A 38 -14.27 -6.07 -4.12
C ASN A 38 -14.11 -4.77 -3.28
N ASP A 39 -12.92 -4.21 -3.32
CA ASP A 39 -12.54 -2.94 -2.71
C ASP A 39 -12.02 -2.01 -3.82
N TRP A 40 -12.64 -0.83 -3.97
CA TRP A 40 -12.26 0.14 -4.98
C TRP A 40 -10.79 0.53 -4.93
N ALA A 41 -10.21 0.66 -3.72
CA ALA A 41 -8.80 1.00 -3.56
C ALA A 41 -7.85 -0.07 -4.16
N ILE A 42 -8.30 -1.32 -4.26
CA ILE A 42 -7.58 -2.41 -4.91
C ILE A 42 -7.89 -2.45 -6.40
N VAL A 43 -9.18 -2.57 -6.76
CA VAL A 43 -9.61 -2.81 -8.14
C VAL A 43 -9.17 -1.67 -9.08
N ARG A 44 -9.22 -0.42 -8.62
CA ARG A 44 -8.77 0.73 -9.42
C ARG A 44 -7.29 0.66 -9.85
N MET A 45 -6.49 -0.16 -9.19
CA MET A 45 -5.08 -0.38 -9.52
C MET A 45 -4.83 -1.59 -10.42
N LEU A 46 -5.88 -2.35 -10.73
CA LEU A 46 -5.82 -3.56 -11.55
C LEU A 46 -6.51 -3.32 -12.90
N SER A 47 -5.77 -3.53 -13.99
CA SER A 47 -6.25 -3.14 -15.34
C SER A 47 -7.43 -3.98 -15.83
N ARG A 48 -7.50 -5.25 -15.46
CA ARG A 48 -8.41 -6.24 -16.07
C ARG A 48 -9.70 -6.51 -15.28
N LEU A 49 -9.90 -5.88 -14.12
CA LEU A 49 -11.05 -6.17 -13.26
C LEU A 49 -12.13 -5.09 -13.34
N PRO A 50 -13.43 -5.49 -13.41
CA PRO A 50 -14.54 -4.55 -13.30
C PRO A 50 -14.79 -4.18 -11.83
N PHE A 51 -15.48 -3.05 -11.61
CA PHE A 51 -15.99 -2.70 -10.30
C PHE A 51 -17.46 -2.25 -10.38
N PRO A 52 -18.36 -2.76 -9.51
CA PRO A 52 -18.14 -3.82 -8.51
C PRO A 52 -17.66 -5.14 -9.14
N TYR A 53 -16.85 -5.92 -8.38
CA TYR A 53 -16.35 -7.21 -8.85
C TYR A 53 -17.44 -8.28 -8.64
N PRO A 54 -18.00 -8.90 -9.71
CA PRO A 54 -19.06 -9.88 -9.58
C PRO A 54 -18.59 -11.17 -8.88
N ARG A 55 -19.44 -11.75 -8.02
CA ARG A 55 -19.11 -13.00 -7.31
C ARG A 55 -18.82 -14.16 -8.28
N THR A 56 -19.55 -14.25 -9.38
CA THR A 56 -19.36 -15.28 -10.40
C THR A 56 -17.98 -15.26 -11.02
N LEU A 57 -17.39 -14.07 -11.21
CA LEU A 57 -16.03 -13.94 -11.73
C LEU A 57 -14.97 -14.52 -10.77
N ALA A 58 -15.24 -14.59 -9.47
CA ALA A 58 -14.32 -15.21 -8.52
C ALA A 58 -14.22 -16.72 -8.74
N ASP A 59 -15.35 -17.39 -8.94
CA ASP A 59 -15.40 -18.84 -9.21
C ASP A 59 -14.76 -19.18 -10.55
N GLU A 60 -15.08 -18.41 -11.60
CA GLU A 60 -14.51 -18.58 -12.94
C GLU A 60 -13.00 -18.37 -12.93
N TRP A 61 -12.54 -17.31 -12.23
CA TRP A 61 -11.13 -16.99 -12.15
C TRP A 61 -10.35 -18.07 -11.39
N ILE A 62 -10.87 -18.58 -10.25
CA ILE A 62 -10.23 -19.69 -9.52
C ILE A 62 -10.12 -20.93 -10.40
N SER A 63 -11.21 -21.30 -11.09
CA SER A 63 -11.19 -22.45 -11.99
C SER A 63 -10.19 -22.29 -13.14
N SER A 64 -10.07 -21.07 -13.68
CA SER A 64 -9.08 -20.75 -14.70
C SER A 64 -7.65 -20.79 -14.14
N SER A 65 -7.45 -20.25 -12.94
CA SER A 65 -6.16 -20.21 -12.25
C SER A 65 -5.58 -21.60 -12.02
N THR A 66 -6.41 -22.53 -11.54
CA THR A 66 -5.99 -23.93 -11.34
C THR A 66 -5.55 -24.56 -12.66
N ARG A 67 -6.33 -24.40 -13.72
CA ARG A 67 -5.96 -24.92 -15.07
C ARG A 67 -4.64 -24.33 -15.59
N GLN A 68 -4.38 -23.05 -15.34
CA GLN A 68 -3.13 -22.41 -15.77
C GLN A 68 -1.92 -23.00 -15.03
N VAL A 69 -2.03 -23.23 -13.73
CA VAL A 69 -0.97 -23.85 -12.92
C VAL A 69 -0.71 -25.28 -13.38
N ASP A 70 -1.75 -26.07 -13.59
CA ASP A 70 -1.64 -27.48 -14.05
C ASP A 70 -1.02 -27.58 -15.45
N ALA A 71 -1.42 -26.67 -16.35
CA ALA A 71 -0.87 -26.59 -17.70
C ALA A 71 0.53 -25.94 -17.75
N GLY A 72 0.96 -25.27 -16.69
CA GLY A 72 2.20 -24.50 -16.65
C GLY A 72 2.23 -23.29 -17.55
N THR A 73 1.07 -22.75 -17.91
CA THR A 73 0.91 -21.56 -18.76
C THR A 73 0.85 -20.26 -17.96
N GLY A 74 0.74 -20.36 -16.63
CA GLY A 74 0.73 -19.25 -15.69
C GLY A 74 0.66 -19.78 -14.25
N TYR A 75 1.01 -18.92 -13.30
CA TYR A 75 1.07 -19.28 -11.88
C TYR A 75 0.36 -18.21 -11.04
N PRO A 76 -0.98 -18.09 -11.16
CA PRO A 76 -1.78 -17.30 -10.21
C PRO A 76 -1.92 -18.06 -8.89
N LEU A 77 -1.35 -17.49 -7.83
CA LEU A 77 -1.25 -18.14 -6.52
C LEU A 77 -1.95 -17.31 -5.43
N ALA A 78 -2.67 -17.99 -4.56
CA ALA A 78 -3.18 -17.45 -3.32
C ALA A 78 -2.00 -17.09 -2.39
N ILE A 79 -2.04 -15.90 -1.83
CA ILE A 79 -1.19 -15.52 -0.70
C ILE A 79 -1.97 -15.82 0.56
N THR A 80 -1.49 -16.74 1.36
CA THR A 80 -2.15 -17.13 2.63
C THR A 80 -1.22 -16.90 3.81
N ARG A 81 -1.84 -16.74 4.98
CA ARG A 81 -1.17 -16.60 6.27
C ARG A 81 -1.98 -17.32 7.36
N VAL A 82 -1.31 -17.94 8.32
CA VAL A 82 -1.99 -18.48 9.48
C VAL A 82 -2.37 -17.34 10.43
N GLU A 83 -3.67 -17.19 10.70
CA GLU A 83 -4.26 -16.26 11.66
C GLU A 83 -5.10 -17.07 12.64
N ASP A 84 -4.85 -16.94 13.92
CA ASP A 84 -5.56 -17.66 15.00
C ASP A 84 -5.67 -19.19 14.75
N GLY A 85 -4.57 -19.78 14.22
CA GLY A 85 -4.50 -21.20 13.90
C GLY A 85 -5.20 -21.61 12.60
N THR A 86 -5.78 -20.68 11.86
CA THR A 86 -6.48 -20.92 10.58
C THR A 86 -5.72 -20.31 9.43
N GLU A 87 -5.55 -21.07 8.34
CA GLU A 87 -5.00 -20.54 7.11
C GLU A 87 -6.00 -19.59 6.46
N THR A 88 -5.59 -18.35 6.27
CA THR A 88 -6.44 -17.25 5.77
C THR A 88 -5.89 -16.70 4.47
N LEU A 89 -6.71 -16.62 3.42
CA LEU A 89 -6.40 -15.93 2.17
C LEU A 89 -6.29 -14.42 2.43
N ILE A 90 -5.19 -13.81 2.03
CA ILE A 90 -4.92 -12.38 2.24
C ILE A 90 -4.61 -11.59 0.96
N GLY A 91 -4.42 -12.27 -0.16
CA GLY A 91 -4.11 -11.65 -1.44
C GLY A 91 -3.80 -12.66 -2.54
N CYS A 92 -3.28 -12.15 -3.63
CA CYS A 92 -2.83 -12.94 -4.78
C CYS A 92 -1.49 -12.41 -5.30
N THR A 93 -0.67 -13.31 -5.82
CA THR A 93 0.47 -13.00 -6.69
C THR A 93 0.47 -13.93 -7.87
N GLU A 94 0.82 -13.43 -9.06
CA GLU A 94 0.75 -14.23 -10.29
C GLU A 94 1.95 -13.99 -11.20
N ILE A 95 2.31 -15.01 -11.98
CA ILE A 95 3.15 -14.92 -13.17
C ILE A 95 2.31 -15.39 -14.36
N GLY A 96 1.99 -14.48 -15.28
CA GLY A 96 1.52 -14.82 -16.61
C GLY A 96 2.72 -15.03 -17.53
N ILE A 97 2.66 -16.00 -18.46
CA ILE A 97 3.78 -16.30 -19.37
C ILE A 97 3.36 -15.98 -20.79
N GLU A 98 4.08 -15.06 -21.44
CA GLU A 98 3.85 -14.69 -22.83
C GLU A 98 5.19 -14.40 -23.52
N GLY A 99 5.45 -15.06 -24.67
CA GLY A 99 6.64 -14.80 -25.50
C GLY A 99 7.98 -14.94 -24.77
N GLY A 100 8.10 -15.86 -23.80
CA GLY A 100 9.34 -16.03 -23.00
C GLY A 100 9.49 -15.02 -21.85
N ILE A 101 8.56 -14.08 -21.68
CA ILE A 101 8.56 -13.11 -20.59
C ILE A 101 7.49 -13.48 -19.56
N GLY A 102 7.85 -13.45 -18.29
CA GLY A 102 6.90 -13.60 -17.16
C GLY A 102 6.33 -12.25 -16.73
N GLU A 103 5.03 -12.01 -16.87
CA GLU A 103 4.39 -10.82 -16.34
C GLU A 103 4.00 -11.04 -14.87
N LEU A 104 4.65 -10.33 -13.96
CA LEU A 104 4.39 -10.38 -12.52
C LEU A 104 3.23 -9.47 -12.16
N GLY A 105 2.20 -10.04 -11.53
CA GLY A 105 1.09 -9.32 -10.93
C GLY A 105 0.92 -9.66 -9.45
N TYR A 106 0.32 -8.75 -8.69
CA TYR A 106 -0.08 -9.01 -7.30
C TYR A 106 -1.10 -7.98 -6.80
N TRP A 107 -1.87 -8.40 -5.84
CA TRP A 107 -2.69 -7.54 -5.00
C TRP A 107 -2.82 -8.15 -3.60
N VAL A 108 -3.05 -7.30 -2.61
CA VAL A 108 -3.18 -7.67 -1.19
C VAL A 108 -4.41 -7.00 -0.62
N GLY A 109 -5.18 -7.71 0.18
CA GLY A 109 -6.33 -7.16 0.88
C GLY A 109 -5.94 -5.92 1.71
N ARG A 110 -6.77 -4.89 1.69
CA ARG A 110 -6.45 -3.55 2.25
C ARG A 110 -5.96 -3.60 3.70
N ARG A 111 -6.55 -4.45 4.54
CA ARG A 111 -6.16 -4.59 5.96
C ARG A 111 -4.74 -5.13 6.16
N TYR A 112 -4.11 -5.66 5.12
CA TYR A 112 -2.75 -6.24 5.15
C TYR A 112 -1.70 -5.34 4.49
N TRP A 113 -2.10 -4.14 4.03
CA TRP A 113 -1.15 -3.20 3.45
C TRP A 113 -0.15 -2.68 4.49
N GLY A 114 1.02 -2.24 4.03
CA GLY A 114 2.08 -1.73 4.91
C GLY A 114 2.82 -2.81 5.73
N GLN A 115 2.44 -4.09 5.62
CA GLN A 115 3.00 -5.19 6.40
C GLN A 115 4.09 -6.00 5.66
N GLY A 116 4.55 -5.54 4.50
CA GLY A 116 5.57 -6.23 3.70
C GLY A 116 5.06 -7.40 2.86
N VAL A 117 3.78 -7.77 2.97
CA VAL A 117 3.17 -8.95 2.32
C VAL A 117 3.45 -9.00 0.82
N ALA A 118 3.20 -7.90 0.09
CA ALA A 118 3.41 -7.84 -1.36
C ALA A 118 4.89 -8.05 -1.71
N THR A 119 5.81 -7.46 -0.97
CA THR A 119 7.27 -7.59 -1.19
C THR A 119 7.73 -9.03 -0.98
N GLU A 120 7.28 -9.67 0.10
CA GLU A 120 7.62 -11.07 0.42
C GLU A 120 7.07 -12.02 -0.65
N ALA A 121 5.78 -11.91 -0.96
CA ALA A 121 5.08 -12.81 -1.89
C ALA A 121 5.57 -12.65 -3.33
N ALA A 122 5.54 -11.42 -3.88
CA ALA A 122 5.96 -11.15 -5.25
C ALA A 122 7.45 -11.45 -5.46
N GLY A 123 8.32 -11.08 -4.51
CA GLY A 123 9.74 -11.40 -4.58
C GLY A 123 10.02 -12.90 -4.53
N ARG A 124 9.26 -13.66 -3.74
CA ARG A 124 9.40 -15.13 -3.69
C ARG A 124 8.98 -15.79 -4.99
N LEU A 125 7.83 -15.38 -5.55
CA LEU A 125 7.33 -15.93 -6.80
C LEU A 125 8.23 -15.55 -7.98
N ALA A 126 8.70 -14.29 -8.05
CA ALA A 126 9.58 -13.82 -9.10
C ALA A 126 10.91 -14.64 -9.17
N ARG A 127 11.55 -14.84 -8.02
CA ARG A 127 12.77 -15.66 -7.93
C ARG A 127 12.51 -17.12 -8.30
N TRP A 128 11.38 -17.69 -7.83
CA TRP A 128 11.01 -19.06 -8.20
C TRP A 128 10.78 -19.18 -9.71
N ALA A 129 10.09 -18.23 -10.32
CA ALA A 129 9.78 -18.24 -11.74
C ALA A 129 11.06 -18.26 -12.58
N LEU A 130 12.01 -17.35 -12.32
CA LEU A 130 13.29 -17.33 -13.05
C LEU A 130 14.17 -18.55 -12.80
N ALA A 131 14.05 -19.21 -11.63
CA ALA A 131 14.81 -20.40 -11.32
C ALA A 131 14.24 -21.68 -11.95
N ASN A 132 12.92 -21.75 -12.19
CA ASN A 132 12.22 -23.00 -12.54
C ASN A 132 11.51 -22.96 -13.91
N LEU A 133 11.36 -21.77 -14.51
CA LEU A 133 10.71 -21.60 -15.79
C LEU A 133 11.73 -21.12 -16.82
N ASP A 134 11.49 -21.49 -18.08
CA ASP A 134 12.29 -21.03 -19.21
C ASP A 134 11.82 -19.64 -19.63
N LEU A 135 12.34 -18.62 -18.93
CA LEU A 135 12.00 -17.23 -19.13
C LEU A 135 13.25 -16.40 -19.41
N ASP A 136 13.18 -15.53 -20.41
CA ASP A 136 14.20 -14.53 -20.72
C ASP A 136 14.29 -13.44 -19.64
N GLY A 137 13.17 -13.19 -18.94
CA GLY A 137 13.08 -12.20 -17.88
C GLY A 137 11.67 -12.04 -17.35
N LEU A 138 11.51 -11.09 -16.44
CA LEU A 138 10.22 -10.70 -15.89
C LEU A 138 9.90 -9.25 -16.24
N ALA A 139 8.61 -8.98 -16.42
CA ALA A 139 8.05 -7.66 -16.56
C ALA A 139 6.93 -7.44 -15.54
N ALA A 140 6.63 -6.19 -15.24
CA ALA A 140 5.46 -5.79 -14.47
C ALA A 140 5.03 -4.38 -14.89
N THR A 141 3.74 -4.08 -14.80
CA THR A 141 3.21 -2.73 -15.06
C THR A 141 2.51 -2.19 -13.83
N VAL A 142 2.74 -0.92 -13.52
CA VAL A 142 2.18 -0.23 -12.35
C VAL A 142 1.57 1.09 -12.78
N ALA A 143 0.32 1.35 -12.38
CA ALA A 143 -0.30 2.65 -12.60
C ALA A 143 0.57 3.79 -12.01
N THR A 144 0.74 4.90 -12.74
CA THR A 144 1.61 6.00 -12.31
C THR A 144 1.18 6.62 -10.98
N ASP A 145 -0.08 6.46 -10.61
CA ASP A 145 -0.67 6.89 -9.35
C ASP A 145 -0.64 5.79 -8.24
N ASN A 146 0.19 4.73 -8.42
CA ASN A 146 0.42 3.67 -7.42
C ASN A 146 1.90 3.60 -6.99
N PRO A 147 2.42 4.61 -6.27
CA PRO A 147 3.83 4.60 -5.84
C PRO A 147 4.16 3.46 -4.88
N ALA A 148 3.18 2.94 -4.14
CA ALA A 148 3.39 1.81 -3.23
C ALA A 148 3.77 0.53 -3.98
N SER A 149 3.09 0.23 -5.10
CA SER A 149 3.44 -0.92 -5.95
C SER A 149 4.78 -0.72 -6.65
N ALA A 150 5.09 0.50 -7.11
CA ALA A 150 6.40 0.81 -7.67
C ALA A 150 7.53 0.55 -6.66
N ALA A 151 7.36 0.99 -5.41
CA ALA A 151 8.33 0.74 -4.33
C ALA A 151 8.50 -0.76 -4.00
N VAL A 152 7.44 -1.57 -4.12
CA VAL A 152 7.54 -3.03 -3.98
C VAL A 152 8.43 -3.61 -5.07
N LEU A 153 8.19 -3.27 -6.35
CA LEU A 153 8.98 -3.77 -7.48
C LEU A 153 10.45 -3.35 -7.38
N GLU A 154 10.73 -2.09 -7.07
CA GLU A 154 12.10 -1.61 -6.87
C GLU A 154 12.82 -2.36 -5.74
N ARG A 155 12.13 -2.61 -4.63
CA ARG A 155 12.68 -3.34 -3.47
C ARG A 155 13.02 -4.80 -3.77
N ILE A 156 12.25 -5.46 -4.64
CA ILE A 156 12.55 -6.84 -5.05
C ILE A 156 13.52 -6.94 -6.21
N GLY A 157 14.00 -5.82 -6.77
CA GLY A 157 15.07 -5.77 -7.76
C GLY A 157 14.66 -5.39 -9.18
N PHE A 158 13.38 -5.11 -9.43
CA PHE A 158 12.94 -4.64 -10.73
C PHE A 158 13.43 -3.21 -11.01
N LYS A 159 13.72 -2.92 -12.27
CA LYS A 159 14.15 -1.61 -12.76
C LYS A 159 13.06 -0.99 -13.64
N ARG A 160 12.91 0.30 -13.57
CA ARG A 160 12.01 1.04 -14.48
C ARG A 160 12.52 0.95 -15.91
N ALA A 161 11.63 0.58 -16.83
CA ALA A 161 11.96 0.38 -18.24
C ALA A 161 11.23 1.35 -19.20
N GLY A 162 10.33 2.19 -18.67
CA GLY A 162 9.61 3.16 -19.49
C GLY A 162 8.21 3.47 -18.96
N ILE A 163 7.46 4.23 -19.75
CA ILE A 163 6.04 4.53 -19.51
C ILE A 163 5.26 4.01 -20.72
N GLU A 164 4.16 3.34 -20.44
CA GLU A 164 3.23 2.79 -21.42
C GLU A 164 1.81 3.24 -21.10
N THR A 165 0.88 2.96 -22.01
CA THR A 165 -0.55 3.19 -21.80
C THR A 165 -1.26 1.84 -21.71
N LYS A 166 -2.15 1.67 -20.74
CA LYS A 166 -2.91 0.44 -20.52
C LYS A 166 -4.37 0.77 -20.20
N ALA A 167 -5.31 0.01 -20.75
CA ALA A 167 -6.71 0.16 -20.43
C ALA A 167 -7.01 -0.37 -19.02
N PHE A 168 -7.81 0.37 -18.24
CA PHE A 168 -8.26 -0.02 -16.91
C PHE A 168 -9.78 -0.16 -16.91
N LEU A 169 -10.26 -1.38 -16.79
CA LEU A 169 -11.69 -1.68 -16.93
C LEU A 169 -12.56 -0.96 -15.88
N ALA A 170 -12.13 -0.99 -14.62
CA ALA A 170 -12.87 -0.35 -13.53
C ALA A 170 -12.81 1.19 -13.55
N ARG A 171 -11.71 1.76 -14.05
CA ARG A 171 -11.52 3.23 -14.11
C ARG A 171 -12.09 3.84 -15.38
N GLY A 172 -12.32 3.01 -16.40
CA GLY A 172 -12.67 3.44 -17.75
C GLY A 172 -11.50 4.07 -18.49
N GLY A 173 -11.33 3.70 -19.76
CA GLY A 173 -10.31 4.30 -20.63
C GLY A 173 -8.87 3.84 -20.38
N GLU A 174 -7.96 4.57 -21.01
CA GLU A 174 -6.53 4.31 -20.97
C GLU A 174 -5.84 5.20 -19.92
N HIS A 175 -4.89 4.60 -19.20
CA HIS A 175 -4.10 5.27 -18.16
C HIS A 175 -2.62 4.96 -18.34
N SER A 176 -1.78 5.93 -17.99
CA SER A 176 -0.33 5.75 -18.00
C SER A 176 0.10 4.76 -16.91
N VAL A 177 0.97 3.83 -17.30
CA VAL A 177 1.61 2.87 -16.41
C VAL A 177 3.13 2.93 -16.55
N ILE A 178 3.83 2.67 -15.47
CA ILE A 178 5.29 2.50 -15.48
C ILE A 178 5.55 1.02 -15.76
N ARG A 179 6.35 0.72 -16.79
CA ARG A 179 6.88 -0.60 -17.05
C ARG A 179 8.12 -0.84 -16.20
N PHE A 180 8.18 -2.01 -15.62
CA PHE A 180 9.32 -2.52 -14.88
C PHE A 180 9.81 -3.81 -15.50
N THR A 181 11.11 -4.09 -15.44
CA THR A 181 11.72 -5.34 -15.90
C THR A 181 12.76 -5.84 -14.90
N ALA A 182 12.96 -7.14 -14.86
CA ALA A 182 14.05 -7.76 -14.11
C ALA A 182 14.51 -9.03 -14.80
N GLY A 183 15.82 -9.21 -14.88
CA GLY A 183 16.45 -10.46 -15.28
C GLY A 183 16.86 -11.29 -14.06
N ARG A 184 17.48 -12.45 -14.32
CA ARG A 184 17.93 -13.39 -13.28
C ARG A 184 18.95 -12.73 -12.33
N ALA A 185 19.90 -11.97 -12.85
CA ALA A 185 20.96 -11.34 -12.08
C ALA A 185 20.45 -10.27 -11.09
N GLU A 186 19.34 -9.61 -11.40
CA GLU A 186 18.75 -8.58 -10.54
C GLU A 186 17.96 -9.16 -9.35
N LEU A 187 17.44 -10.38 -9.50
CA LEU A 187 16.58 -11.03 -8.50
C LEU A 187 17.28 -12.12 -7.70
N GLU A 188 18.47 -12.51 -8.09
CA GLU A 188 19.28 -13.37 -7.23
C GLU A 188 19.59 -12.61 -5.93
N PRO A 189 19.39 -13.23 -4.75
CA PRO A 189 19.95 -12.66 -3.55
C PRO A 189 21.44 -12.50 -3.83
N ALA A 190 21.98 -11.29 -3.64
CA ALA A 190 23.42 -11.09 -3.76
C ALA A 190 24.09 -12.28 -3.08
N SER A 191 24.82 -13.09 -3.84
CA SER A 191 25.54 -14.25 -3.30
C SER A 191 26.26 -13.73 -2.07
N PRO A 192 26.19 -14.41 -0.90
CA PRO A 192 26.96 -13.96 0.23
C PRO A 192 28.39 -13.84 -0.30
N SER A 193 28.88 -12.62 -0.39
CA SER A 193 30.27 -12.35 -0.74
C SER A 193 31.11 -13.34 0.06
N PRO A 194 32.05 -14.09 -0.53
CA PRO A 194 32.83 -15.06 0.20
C PRO A 194 33.25 -14.39 1.49
N ALA A 195 32.92 -15.02 2.61
CA ALA A 195 32.99 -14.45 3.95
C ALA A 195 34.17 -13.46 4.01
N HIS A 196 33.84 -12.20 3.95
CA HIS A 196 34.81 -11.18 4.34
C HIS A 196 35.09 -11.51 5.78
N THR A 197 36.21 -12.15 6.01
CA THR A 197 36.85 -12.14 7.33
C THR A 197 36.82 -10.67 7.71
N PRO A 198 36.07 -10.25 8.73
CA PRO A 198 35.98 -8.83 9.02
C PRO A 198 37.41 -8.37 9.24
N ALA A 199 37.94 -7.57 8.31
CA ALA A 199 39.08 -6.77 8.59
C ALA A 199 38.78 -6.08 9.92
N PRO A 200 39.71 -6.02 10.89
CA PRO A 200 39.42 -5.37 12.14
C PRO A 200 38.86 -4.00 11.81
N MET A 201 37.60 -3.80 12.22
CA MET A 201 36.89 -2.53 12.00
C MET A 201 37.83 -1.44 12.50
N PRO A 202 38.13 -0.41 11.69
CA PRO A 202 38.70 0.79 12.25
C PRO A 202 37.79 1.20 13.41
N PRO A 203 38.35 1.66 14.54
CA PRO A 203 37.53 2.04 15.66
C PRO A 203 36.43 2.95 15.14
N SER A 204 35.20 2.58 15.44
CA SER A 204 34.01 3.34 14.99
C SER A 204 34.08 4.70 15.68
N ASP A 205 34.59 5.71 14.96
CA ASP A 205 34.41 7.13 15.30
C ASP A 205 32.96 7.56 14.99
N THR A 206 32.01 6.69 15.28
CA THR A 206 30.60 7.07 15.41
C THR A 206 30.37 7.36 16.88
N ALA A 207 30.78 8.57 17.28
CA ALA A 207 30.00 9.23 18.31
C ALA A 207 28.51 9.04 17.91
N PRO A 208 27.63 8.59 18.82
CA PRO A 208 26.25 8.38 18.50
C PRO A 208 25.73 9.68 17.87
N ARG A 209 25.33 9.61 16.58
CA ARG A 209 24.62 10.75 15.97
C ARG A 209 23.47 11.06 16.91
N PRO A 210 23.33 12.30 17.37
CA PRO A 210 22.22 12.66 18.24
C PRO A 210 20.94 12.19 17.54
N ALA A 211 20.22 11.26 18.19
CA ALA A 211 19.01 10.69 17.63
C ALA A 211 18.07 11.85 17.32
N THR A 212 17.73 12.04 16.06
CA THR A 212 16.75 13.07 15.67
C THR A 212 15.45 12.79 16.42
N PRO A 213 14.95 13.70 17.27
CA PRO A 213 13.78 13.44 18.09
C PRO A 213 12.57 13.06 17.22
N LEU A 214 11.89 11.99 17.60
CA LEU A 214 10.62 11.62 16.97
C LEU A 214 9.50 12.43 17.63
N VAL A 215 8.73 13.16 16.82
CA VAL A 215 7.55 13.92 17.26
C VAL A 215 6.31 13.24 16.73
N LEU A 216 5.45 12.78 17.63
CA LEU A 216 4.17 12.19 17.30
C LEU A 216 3.08 13.27 17.36
N VAL A 217 2.31 13.38 16.29
CA VAL A 217 1.16 14.29 16.17
C VAL A 217 -0.02 13.48 15.65
N ALA A 218 -1.22 13.65 16.19
CA ALA A 218 -2.43 13.07 15.60
C ALA A 218 -3.22 14.17 14.92
N ALA A 219 -3.72 13.94 13.70
CA ALA A 219 -4.50 14.88 12.92
C ALA A 219 -5.81 14.28 12.44
N CYS A 220 -6.83 15.12 12.18
CA CYS A 220 -8.16 14.72 11.75
C CYS A 220 -8.62 15.46 10.51
N ALA A 221 -9.00 14.72 9.47
CA ALA A 221 -9.84 15.23 8.40
C ALA A 221 -11.32 15.13 8.85
N LEU A 222 -11.84 16.23 9.41
CA LEU A 222 -13.27 16.37 9.67
C LEU A 222 -13.99 16.60 8.34
N ILE A 223 -14.98 15.75 8.02
CA ILE A 223 -15.69 15.77 6.73
C ILE A 223 -17.16 16.04 6.99
N ASP A 224 -17.67 17.14 6.45
CA ASP A 224 -19.08 17.52 6.59
C ASP A 224 -20.01 16.71 5.65
N THR A 225 -21.31 17.00 5.72
CA THR A 225 -22.35 16.34 4.89
C THR A 225 -22.21 16.62 3.41
N ASP A 226 -21.53 17.71 3.03
CA ASP A 226 -21.27 18.08 1.63
C ASP A 226 -19.94 17.52 1.12
N GLY A 227 -19.24 16.70 1.92
CA GLY A 227 -17.93 16.11 1.57
C GLY A 227 -16.77 17.12 1.65
N ARG A 228 -16.95 18.28 2.30
CA ARG A 228 -15.88 19.25 2.49
C ARG A 228 -15.05 18.89 3.73
N VAL A 229 -13.76 19.17 3.65
CA VAL A 229 -12.78 18.94 4.71
C VAL A 229 -12.55 20.23 5.48
N LEU A 230 -12.53 20.16 6.82
CA LEU A 230 -12.17 21.30 7.65
C LEU A 230 -10.66 21.47 7.70
N LEU A 231 -10.19 22.66 7.37
CA LEU A 231 -8.82 23.10 7.58
C LEU A 231 -8.78 24.22 8.63
N ALA A 232 -7.73 24.22 9.44
CA ALA A 232 -7.41 25.28 10.39
C ALA A 232 -6.17 26.05 9.92
N ARG A 233 -6.18 27.38 10.02
CA ARG A 233 -5.03 28.21 9.66
C ARG A 233 -4.23 28.54 10.91
N ARG A 234 -2.95 28.20 10.92
CA ARG A 234 -2.04 28.46 12.03
C ARG A 234 -1.97 29.95 12.36
N PRO A 235 -2.22 30.34 13.62
CA PRO A 235 -2.20 31.73 14.04
C PRO A 235 -0.78 32.33 13.98
N GLU A 236 -0.70 33.66 13.96
CA GLU A 236 0.57 34.35 14.03
C GLU A 236 1.30 34.06 15.35
N GLY A 237 2.63 34.03 15.32
CA GLY A 237 3.47 33.71 16.47
C GLY A 237 3.76 32.24 16.70
N ARG A 238 3.11 31.30 15.97
CA ARG A 238 3.44 29.88 15.98
C ARG A 238 4.35 29.49 14.81
N SER A 239 5.08 28.39 14.97
CA SER A 239 5.87 27.81 13.86
C SER A 239 4.99 27.59 12.64
N MET A 240 5.47 27.93 11.44
CA MET A 240 4.73 27.81 10.18
C MET A 240 3.43 28.61 10.14
N ALA A 241 3.39 29.81 10.80
CA ALA A 241 2.23 30.70 10.81
C ALA A 241 1.68 30.97 9.42
N GLY A 242 0.35 31.04 9.32
CA GLY A 242 -0.36 31.31 8.06
C GLY A 242 -0.55 30.11 7.13
N LEU A 243 0.07 28.95 7.42
CA LEU A 243 -0.23 27.71 6.70
C LEU A 243 -1.53 27.07 7.21
N TRP A 244 -2.18 26.35 6.33
CA TRP A 244 -3.39 25.58 6.62
C TRP A 244 -3.03 24.14 6.94
N GLU A 245 -3.66 23.56 7.93
CA GLU A 245 -3.39 22.20 8.39
C GLU A 245 -4.67 21.45 8.76
N PHE A 246 -4.59 20.13 8.89
CA PHE A 246 -5.67 19.37 9.51
C PHE A 246 -5.67 19.62 11.01
N PRO A 247 -6.85 19.87 11.66
CA PRO A 247 -6.94 20.01 13.11
C PRO A 247 -6.34 18.82 13.84
N GLY A 248 -5.66 19.08 14.94
CA GLY A 248 -5.01 18.07 15.76
C GLY A 248 -3.75 18.60 16.45
N GLY A 249 -3.06 17.73 17.18
CA GLY A 249 -1.92 18.16 17.96
C GLY A 249 -0.97 17.05 18.38
N LYS A 250 0.00 17.39 19.22
CA LYS A 250 0.99 16.47 19.74
C LYS A 250 0.38 15.52 20.77
N LEU A 251 0.89 14.29 20.77
CA LEU A 251 0.58 13.33 21.81
C LEU A 251 1.31 13.69 23.11
N ASP A 252 0.60 13.67 24.23
CA ASP A 252 1.21 13.69 25.54
C ASP A 252 1.82 12.33 25.93
N PRO A 253 2.78 12.28 26.84
CA PRO A 253 3.40 11.04 27.29
C PRO A 253 2.35 10.01 27.80
N GLY A 254 2.29 8.85 27.15
CA GLY A 254 1.35 7.77 27.48
C GLY A 254 -0.05 7.92 26.87
N GLU A 255 -0.29 8.96 26.09
CA GLU A 255 -1.57 9.18 25.41
C GLU A 255 -1.62 8.38 24.08
N THR A 256 -2.79 7.82 23.76
CA THR A 256 -3.02 7.22 22.44
C THR A 256 -3.33 8.29 21.40
N PRO A 257 -3.07 8.05 20.11
CA PRO A 257 -3.40 9.03 19.06
C PRO A 257 -4.87 9.47 19.07
N GLU A 258 -5.79 8.55 19.34
CA GLU A 258 -7.23 8.83 19.42
C GLU A 258 -7.56 9.72 20.63
N ALA A 259 -6.95 9.46 21.79
CA ALA A 259 -7.15 10.27 22.98
C ALA A 259 -6.63 11.69 22.79
N ALA A 260 -5.39 11.83 22.25
CA ALA A 260 -4.82 13.11 21.88
C ALA A 260 -5.74 13.89 20.94
N LEU A 261 -6.23 13.22 19.91
CA LEU A 261 -7.08 13.86 18.91
C LEU A 261 -8.41 14.33 19.50
N ILE A 262 -9.06 13.54 20.35
CA ILE A 262 -10.30 13.93 21.03
C ILE A 262 -10.06 15.15 21.93
N ARG A 263 -8.96 15.18 22.67
CA ARG A 263 -8.56 16.31 23.51
C ARG A 263 -8.34 17.56 22.67
N GLU A 264 -7.48 17.48 21.63
CA GLU A 264 -7.14 18.61 20.75
C GLU A 264 -8.37 19.17 20.01
N LEU A 265 -9.24 18.32 19.47
CA LEU A 265 -10.47 18.76 18.80
C LEU A 265 -11.44 19.48 19.75
N ARG A 266 -11.47 19.07 21.03
CA ARG A 266 -12.25 19.77 22.05
C ARG A 266 -11.63 21.12 22.42
N GLU A 267 -10.31 21.16 22.58
CA GLU A 267 -9.58 22.38 22.98
C GLU A 267 -9.58 23.39 21.82
N GLU A 268 -9.18 22.99 20.64
CA GLU A 268 -9.00 23.87 19.48
C GLU A 268 -10.33 24.27 18.81
N LEU A 269 -11.27 23.32 18.69
CA LEU A 269 -12.48 23.51 17.89
C LEU A 269 -13.78 23.54 18.72
N GLY A 270 -13.73 23.11 19.98
CA GLY A 270 -14.90 23.03 20.82
C GLY A 270 -15.93 21.99 20.44
N ILE A 271 -15.50 20.92 19.81
CA ILE A 271 -16.32 19.77 19.41
C ILE A 271 -16.01 18.54 20.24
N ASP A 272 -17.01 17.70 20.42
CA ASP A 272 -16.86 16.41 21.09
C ASP A 272 -16.94 15.29 20.05
N VAL A 273 -15.92 14.43 20.05
CA VAL A 273 -15.79 13.27 19.14
C VAL A 273 -15.69 12.00 19.98
N ALA A 274 -16.48 10.97 19.62
CA ALA A 274 -16.33 9.65 20.22
C ALA A 274 -15.22 8.88 19.50
N THR A 275 -14.46 8.04 20.22
CA THR A 275 -13.39 7.20 19.64
C THR A 275 -13.90 6.35 18.46
N SER A 276 -15.12 5.83 18.56
CA SER A 276 -15.76 5.04 17.48
C SER A 276 -16.06 5.83 16.20
N CYS A 277 -15.99 7.17 16.25
CA CYS A 277 -16.16 8.05 15.09
C CYS A 277 -14.84 8.42 14.41
N LEU A 278 -13.70 8.01 14.98
CA LEU A 278 -12.37 8.20 14.42
C LEU A 278 -11.97 6.95 13.61
N ALA A 279 -11.91 7.09 12.30
CA ALA A 279 -11.42 6.03 11.43
C ALA A 279 -9.96 6.32 11.03
N ALA A 280 -9.02 5.45 11.40
CA ALA A 280 -7.65 5.56 10.95
C ALA A 280 -7.61 5.51 9.42
N PHE A 281 -6.95 6.48 8.78
CA PHE A 281 -7.00 6.64 7.33
C PHE A 281 -5.62 6.51 6.68
N ALA A 282 -4.69 7.36 7.08
CA ALA A 282 -3.35 7.42 6.52
C ALA A 282 -2.35 7.89 7.58
N PHE A 283 -1.09 8.01 7.23
CA PHE A 283 -0.12 8.72 8.06
C PHE A 283 0.84 9.52 7.20
N ALA A 284 1.39 10.60 7.75
CA ALA A 284 2.50 11.33 7.19
C ALA A 284 3.77 11.04 7.98
N SER A 285 4.89 10.89 7.28
CA SER A 285 6.23 10.75 7.84
C SER A 285 7.13 11.78 7.16
N HIS A 286 7.63 12.76 7.91
CA HIS A 286 8.41 13.86 7.35
C HIS A 286 9.60 14.22 8.23
N ALA A 287 10.79 14.27 7.65
CA ALA A 287 12.01 14.71 8.33
C ALA A 287 12.13 16.24 8.23
N TYR A 288 11.98 16.92 9.34
CA TYR A 288 12.37 18.32 9.51
C TYR A 288 13.81 18.42 9.98
N GLU A 289 14.40 19.60 9.89
CA GLU A 289 15.81 19.82 10.28
C GLU A 289 16.11 19.38 11.72
N LYS A 290 15.17 19.60 12.66
CA LYS A 290 15.36 19.39 14.11
C LYS A 290 14.65 18.16 14.67
N PHE A 291 13.71 17.55 13.92
CA PHE A 291 12.92 16.41 14.37
C PHE A 291 12.36 15.64 13.20
N HIS A 292 11.97 14.39 13.43
CA HIS A 292 11.22 13.59 12.51
C HIS A 292 9.74 13.55 12.96
N LEU A 293 8.83 14.00 12.09
CA LEU A 293 7.39 13.96 12.36
C LEU A 293 6.82 12.62 11.90
N LEU A 294 6.03 11.98 12.77
CA LEU A 294 5.11 10.91 12.40
C LEU A 294 3.71 11.33 12.81
N MET A 295 2.80 11.42 11.83
CA MET A 295 1.46 11.98 12.01
C MET A 295 0.40 11.05 11.42
N PRO A 296 -0.26 10.19 12.24
CA PRO A 296 -1.48 9.51 11.82
C PRO A 296 -2.59 10.50 11.53
N LEU A 297 -3.25 10.33 10.39
CA LEU A 297 -4.44 11.08 9.97
C LEU A 297 -5.66 10.19 10.14
N TYR A 298 -6.64 10.70 10.89
CA TYR A 298 -7.95 10.09 11.05
C TYR A 298 -8.99 10.81 10.20
N VAL A 299 -10.03 10.09 9.80
CA VAL A 299 -11.23 10.67 9.20
C VAL A 299 -12.35 10.62 10.22
N CYS A 300 -13.08 11.74 10.38
CA CYS A 300 -14.24 11.84 11.23
C CYS A 300 -15.40 12.52 10.47
N ARG A 301 -16.58 11.86 10.49
CA ARG A 301 -17.82 12.35 9.85
C ARG A 301 -18.94 12.62 10.87
N ARG A 302 -18.69 12.39 12.16
CA ARG A 302 -19.67 12.56 13.24
C ARG A 302 -19.02 13.16 14.47
N TRP A 303 -19.54 14.27 14.91
CA TRP A 303 -19.15 14.96 16.15
C TRP A 303 -20.35 15.72 16.73
N SER A 304 -20.24 16.15 17.98
CA SER A 304 -21.20 17.04 18.64
C SER A 304 -20.60 18.43 18.72
N GLY A 305 -21.45 19.46 18.61
CA GLY A 305 -21.03 20.85 18.63
C GLY A 305 -20.77 21.43 17.23
N ARG A 306 -20.46 22.73 17.22
CA ARG A 306 -20.10 23.45 16.00
C ARG A 306 -18.61 23.79 16.04
N PRO A 307 -17.80 23.42 15.06
CA PRO A 307 -16.38 23.77 15.04
C PRO A 307 -16.20 25.29 15.01
N VAL A 308 -15.45 25.81 15.97
CA VAL A 308 -15.09 27.24 16.11
C VAL A 308 -13.62 27.29 16.53
N GLY A 309 -12.82 28.13 15.88
CA GLY A 309 -11.41 28.31 16.26
C GLY A 309 -11.30 28.99 17.64
N ARG A 310 -10.92 28.22 18.64
CA ARG A 310 -10.84 28.71 20.06
C ARG A 310 -9.47 29.30 20.39
N GLU A 311 -8.47 29.06 19.59
CA GLU A 311 -7.11 29.57 19.77
C GLU A 311 -6.74 30.68 18.76
N GLY A 312 -7.76 31.33 18.17
CA GLY A 312 -7.57 32.40 17.20
C GLY A 312 -7.26 31.93 15.76
N GLN A 313 -7.30 30.62 15.50
CA GLN A 313 -7.16 30.05 14.17
C GLN A 313 -8.40 30.33 13.31
N ALA A 314 -8.18 30.72 12.04
CA ALA A 314 -9.24 30.77 11.05
C ALA A 314 -9.57 29.36 10.57
N LEU A 315 -10.85 29.07 10.35
CA LEU A 315 -11.34 27.80 9.85
C LEU A 315 -11.90 27.93 8.44
N ALA A 316 -11.71 26.91 7.62
CA ALA A 316 -12.27 26.83 6.27
C ALA A 316 -12.78 25.42 5.96
N TRP A 317 -14.02 25.30 5.48
CA TRP A 317 -14.55 24.10 4.88
C TRP A 317 -14.19 24.09 3.39
N VAL A 318 -13.40 23.11 2.97
CA VAL A 318 -12.78 23.07 1.66
C VAL A 318 -13.19 21.81 0.90
N ALA A 319 -13.72 21.98 -0.31
CA ALA A 319 -14.01 20.85 -1.19
C ALA A 319 -12.71 20.08 -1.54
N SER A 320 -12.78 18.75 -1.63
CA SER A 320 -11.61 17.89 -1.83
C SER A 320 -10.74 18.28 -3.03
N ASN A 321 -11.37 18.68 -4.14
CA ASN A 321 -10.68 19.12 -5.36
C ASN A 321 -9.99 20.49 -5.22
N ARG A 322 -10.22 21.23 -4.14
CA ARG A 322 -9.63 22.55 -3.87
C ARG A 322 -8.57 22.53 -2.77
N LEU A 323 -8.36 21.40 -2.08
CA LEU A 323 -7.38 21.29 -0.99
C LEU A 323 -5.97 21.69 -1.43
N ALA A 324 -5.56 21.34 -2.65
CA ALA A 324 -4.24 21.68 -3.19
C ALA A 324 -4.01 23.20 -3.40
N ALA A 325 -5.06 24.02 -3.37
CA ALA A 325 -4.94 25.48 -3.46
C ALA A 325 -4.54 26.13 -2.11
N TYR A 326 -4.58 25.38 -1.03
CA TYR A 326 -4.22 25.86 0.31
C TYR A 326 -2.75 25.57 0.60
N ARG A 327 -2.02 26.57 1.07
CA ARG A 327 -0.61 26.39 1.46
C ARG A 327 -0.56 25.61 2.77
N MET A 328 -0.03 24.39 2.74
CA MET A 328 0.04 23.48 3.89
C MET A 328 1.49 23.16 4.27
N PRO A 329 1.74 22.69 5.50
CA PRO A 329 3.03 22.13 5.89
C PRO A 329 3.46 20.98 4.97
N PRO A 330 4.77 20.76 4.73
CA PRO A 330 5.24 19.68 3.87
C PRO A 330 4.73 18.30 4.26
N ALA A 331 4.48 18.04 5.54
CA ALA A 331 3.94 16.78 6.04
C ALA A 331 2.50 16.51 5.61
N ASP A 332 1.68 17.55 5.42
CA ASP A 332 0.26 17.43 5.04
C ASP A 332 0.06 17.21 3.53
N LEU A 333 1.00 17.69 2.71
CA LEU A 333 0.86 17.66 1.25
C LEU A 333 0.60 16.27 0.66
N PRO A 334 1.28 15.19 1.10
CA PRO A 334 1.01 13.84 0.58
C PRO A 334 -0.40 13.32 0.92
N LEU A 335 -1.04 13.86 1.97
CA LEU A 335 -2.35 13.43 2.43
C LEU A 335 -3.50 14.00 1.57
N ILE A 336 -3.25 15.10 0.85
CA ILE A 336 -4.25 15.77 0.00
C ILE A 336 -4.73 14.84 -1.13
N SER A 337 -3.82 14.14 -1.79
CA SER A 337 -4.18 13.20 -2.87
C SER A 337 -5.04 12.06 -2.35
N LEU A 338 -4.68 11.52 -1.18
CA LEU A 338 -5.42 10.43 -0.55
C LEU A 338 -6.84 10.87 -0.14
N LEU A 339 -7.00 12.08 0.41
CA LEU A 339 -8.31 12.63 0.77
C LEU A 339 -9.18 12.93 -0.45
N ARG A 340 -8.57 13.45 -1.53
CA ARG A 340 -9.29 13.68 -2.79
C ARG A 340 -9.81 12.38 -3.40
N ASP A 341 -9.05 11.28 -3.24
CA ASP A 341 -9.45 9.97 -3.74
C ASP A 341 -10.52 9.31 -2.85
N LEU A 342 -10.66 9.75 -1.60
CA LEU A 342 -11.68 9.29 -0.66
C LEU A 342 -13.03 9.99 -0.85
N LEU A 343 -13.04 11.23 -1.32
CA LEU A 343 -14.17 12.16 -1.37
C LEU A 343 -14.62 12.49 -2.79
#